data_388c833d458e66cb8b8db8818506cab2
#
_entry.id   388c833d458e66cb8b8db8818506cab2
#
_cell.length_a   1.000
_cell.length_b   1.000
_cell.length_c   1.000
_cell.angle_alpha   90.00
_cell.angle_beta   90.00
_cell.angle_gamma   90.00
#
_symmetry.space_group_name_H-M   'P 1'
#
loop_
_entity.id
_entity.type
_entity.pdbx_description
1 polymer ?
#
loop_
_entity_poly.entity_id
_entity_poly.type
_entity_poly.pdbx_seq_one_letter_code
_entity_poly.pdbx_strand_id
1 'polypeptide(L)'
;WQATADLIYLIRNPVLREACFPKRGSAYAVEPATAKDDTPIREIIAEHESGHEGDLLARWWERHPETFAVARAPSGEVDAFVQVAQIDRIDPQLLLDDPVTAACRMHMDAVPPTTGAQVLIMRRWLGRQTGEMMSPPVAGCWLDVKRVYLALRPRLSRLYTAMRELEAQSPIFLPLGFTR
;
A
#
# COMPACT_ATOMS: atom_id res chain seq x y z
N TRP A 1 16.92 14.18 1.59
CA TRP A 1 16.43 14.89 0.37
C TRP A 1 15.27 14.16 -0.30
N GLN A 2 15.30 12.82 -0.44
CA GLN A 2 14.22 12.09 -1.12
C GLN A 2 12.85 12.30 -0.45
N ALA A 3 12.76 12.15 0.88
CA ALA A 3 11.50 12.36 1.61
C ALA A 3 10.97 13.79 1.46
N THR A 4 11.87 14.78 1.40
CA THR A 4 11.49 16.19 1.16
C THR A 4 11.03 16.39 -0.26
N ALA A 5 11.68 15.79 -1.25
CA ALA A 5 11.28 15.84 -2.64
C ALA A 5 9.91 15.19 -2.85
N ASP A 6 9.68 14.02 -2.24
CA ASP A 6 8.38 13.34 -2.27
C ASP A 6 7.25 14.21 -1.68
N LEU A 7 7.52 14.85 -0.54
CA LEU A 7 6.54 15.75 0.10
C LEU A 7 6.23 16.97 -0.78
N ILE A 8 7.26 17.57 -1.37
CA ILE A 8 7.10 18.70 -2.30
C ILE A 8 6.27 18.26 -3.51
N TYR A 9 6.50 17.06 -4.04
CA TYR A 9 5.73 16.53 -5.15
C TYR A 9 4.25 16.33 -4.79
N LEU A 10 3.96 15.75 -3.61
CA LEU A 10 2.58 15.60 -3.12
C LEU A 10 1.84 16.94 -3.02
N ILE A 11 2.54 18.01 -2.60
CA ILE A 11 1.96 19.35 -2.50
C ILE A 11 1.75 19.99 -3.88
N ARG A 12 2.66 19.75 -4.83
CA ARG A 12 2.61 20.34 -6.17
C ARG A 12 1.60 19.68 -7.10
N ASN A 13 1.41 18.37 -7.00
CA ASN A 13 0.43 17.65 -7.81
C ASN A 13 -0.99 17.98 -7.30
N PRO A 14 -1.87 18.60 -8.11
CA PRO A 14 -3.19 19.04 -7.62
C PRO A 14 -4.09 17.90 -7.18
N VAL A 15 -4.01 16.73 -7.82
CA VAL A 15 -4.79 15.54 -7.45
C VAL A 15 -4.35 15.00 -6.11
N LEU A 16 -3.04 14.82 -5.93
CA LEU A 16 -2.47 14.33 -4.67
C LEU A 16 -2.66 15.35 -3.55
N ARG A 17 -2.48 16.62 -3.85
CA ARG A 17 -2.70 17.69 -2.85
C ARG A 17 -4.13 17.70 -2.33
N GLU A 18 -5.13 17.62 -3.22
CA GLU A 18 -6.54 17.61 -2.80
C GLU A 18 -6.89 16.36 -2.00
N ALA A 19 -6.32 15.21 -2.35
CA ALA A 19 -6.51 13.96 -1.64
C ALA A 19 -5.79 13.93 -0.28
N CYS A 20 -4.52 14.36 -0.24
CA CYS A 20 -3.72 14.36 1.00
C CYS A 20 -4.06 15.51 1.94
N PHE A 21 -4.52 16.64 1.40
CA PHE A 21 -4.79 17.89 2.15
C PHE A 21 -6.14 18.49 1.73
N PRO A 22 -7.26 17.80 1.96
CA PRO A 22 -8.58 18.26 1.54
C PRO A 22 -8.95 19.57 2.27
N LYS A 23 -9.47 20.53 1.52
CA LYS A 23 -9.86 21.86 2.06
C LYS A 23 -10.99 21.79 3.10
N ARG A 24 -11.83 20.76 3.04
CA ARG A 24 -12.88 20.48 4.03
C ARG A 24 -12.45 19.21 4.76
N GLY A 25 -11.78 19.38 5.88
CA GLY A 25 -11.07 18.34 6.61
C GLY A 25 -11.90 17.12 6.97
N SER A 26 -11.78 16.08 6.15
CA SER A 26 -12.00 14.73 6.62
C SER A 26 -10.68 14.27 7.22
N ALA A 27 -10.55 14.38 8.51
CA ALA A 27 -9.38 13.86 9.22
C ALA A 27 -9.53 12.35 9.32
N TYR A 28 -8.84 11.59 8.47
CA TYR A 28 -8.71 10.14 8.62
C TYR A 28 -7.56 9.83 9.57
N ALA A 29 -7.82 8.96 10.54
CA ALA A 29 -6.77 8.34 11.31
C ALA A 29 -6.31 7.08 10.60
N VAL A 30 -4.98 6.92 10.39
CA VAL A 30 -4.44 5.68 9.86
C VAL A 30 -3.76 4.94 10.99
N GLU A 31 -4.20 3.71 11.19
CA GLU A 31 -3.76 2.85 12.28
C GLU A 31 -3.56 1.40 11.81
N PRO A 32 -2.73 0.61 12.50
CA PRO A 32 -2.64 -0.83 12.23
C PRO A 32 -4.03 -1.48 12.34
N ALA A 33 -4.34 -2.33 11.38
CA ALA A 33 -5.59 -3.08 11.40
C ALA A 33 -5.63 -4.06 12.57
N THR A 34 -6.82 -4.30 13.10
CA THR A 34 -7.07 -5.22 14.21
C THR A 34 -8.14 -6.23 13.84
N ALA A 35 -8.36 -7.25 14.67
CA ALA A 35 -9.42 -8.24 14.43
C ALA A 35 -10.83 -7.63 14.29
N LYS A 36 -11.06 -6.42 14.82
CA LYS A 36 -12.34 -5.70 14.68
C LYS A 36 -12.58 -5.21 13.25
N ASP A 37 -11.52 -5.12 12.44
CA ASP A 37 -11.56 -4.62 11.08
C ASP A 37 -11.74 -5.73 10.05
N ASP A 38 -11.93 -7.00 10.49
CA ASP A 38 -12.12 -8.15 9.59
C ASP A 38 -13.28 -7.93 8.62
N THR A 39 -14.46 -7.63 9.14
CA THR A 39 -15.65 -7.42 8.29
C THR A 39 -15.46 -6.27 7.29
N PRO A 40 -15.09 -5.05 7.68
CA PRO A 40 -14.93 -3.95 6.74
C PRO A 40 -13.79 -4.18 5.72
N ILE A 41 -12.70 -4.83 6.08
CA ILE A 41 -11.62 -5.17 5.14
C ILE A 41 -12.13 -6.17 4.09
N ARG A 42 -12.82 -7.25 4.52
CA ARG A 42 -13.38 -8.24 3.60
C ARG A 42 -14.45 -7.65 2.68
N GLU A 43 -15.29 -6.75 3.17
CA GLU A 43 -16.27 -6.03 2.35
C GLU A 43 -15.59 -5.21 1.25
N ILE A 44 -14.55 -4.44 1.59
CA ILE A 44 -13.80 -3.64 0.62
C ILE A 44 -13.11 -4.56 -0.41
N ILE A 45 -12.52 -5.68 0.03
CA ILE A 45 -11.93 -6.66 -0.87
C ILE A 45 -13.00 -7.21 -1.82
N ALA A 46 -14.14 -7.66 -1.33
CA ALA A 46 -15.20 -8.26 -2.14
C ALA A 46 -15.82 -7.29 -3.15
N GLU A 47 -15.85 -6.00 -2.85
CA GLU A 47 -16.37 -4.97 -3.75
C GLU A 47 -15.43 -4.65 -4.91
N HIS A 48 -14.12 -4.65 -4.67
CA HIS A 48 -13.14 -4.18 -5.65
C HIS A 48 -12.27 -5.27 -6.26
N GLU A 49 -12.21 -6.45 -5.65
CA GLU A 49 -11.44 -7.59 -6.13
C GLU A 49 -12.37 -8.78 -6.41
N SER A 50 -12.11 -9.49 -7.50
CA SER A 50 -12.91 -10.64 -7.90
C SER A 50 -12.06 -11.90 -8.04
N GLY A 51 -12.70 -13.07 -7.86
CA GLY A 51 -12.10 -14.37 -8.09
C GLY A 51 -10.80 -14.55 -7.30
N HIS A 52 -9.78 -15.06 -7.99
CA HIS A 52 -8.51 -15.43 -7.37
C HIS A 52 -7.77 -14.28 -6.66
N GLU A 53 -7.89 -13.04 -7.14
CA GLU A 53 -7.25 -11.90 -6.49
C GLU A 53 -7.89 -11.57 -5.13
N GLY A 54 -9.21 -11.64 -5.06
CA GLY A 54 -9.93 -11.46 -3.80
C GLY A 54 -9.56 -12.56 -2.78
N ASP A 55 -9.50 -13.83 -3.24
CA ASP A 55 -9.10 -14.96 -2.39
C ASP A 55 -7.66 -14.83 -1.88
N LEU A 56 -6.75 -14.36 -2.74
CA LEU A 56 -5.36 -14.12 -2.35
C LEU A 56 -5.25 -13.03 -1.28
N LEU A 57 -5.93 -11.91 -1.49
CA LEU A 57 -5.90 -10.79 -0.56
C LEU A 57 -6.56 -11.14 0.79
N ALA A 58 -7.63 -11.95 0.76
CA ALA A 58 -8.26 -12.50 1.97
C ALA A 58 -7.29 -13.43 2.73
N ARG A 59 -6.52 -14.27 2.01
CA ARG A 59 -5.45 -15.09 2.63
C ARG A 59 -4.33 -14.25 3.24
N TRP A 60 -3.95 -13.15 2.62
CA TRP A 60 -3.00 -12.21 3.21
C TRP A 60 -3.52 -11.65 4.52
N TRP A 61 -4.78 -11.23 4.55
CA TRP A 61 -5.43 -10.76 5.78
C TRP A 61 -5.47 -11.83 6.87
N GLU A 62 -5.80 -13.07 6.54
CA GLU A 62 -5.87 -14.19 7.49
C GLU A 62 -4.52 -14.56 8.09
N ARG A 63 -3.45 -14.57 7.28
CA ARG A 63 -2.13 -15.03 7.70
C ARG A 63 -1.24 -13.95 8.25
N HIS A 64 -1.38 -12.74 7.76
CA HIS A 64 -0.53 -11.58 8.05
C HIS A 64 -1.33 -10.30 8.28
N PRO A 65 -2.31 -10.28 9.23
CA PRO A 65 -3.11 -9.09 9.50
C PRO A 65 -2.25 -7.89 9.94
N GLU A 66 -1.08 -8.14 10.52
CA GLU A 66 -0.12 -7.10 10.94
C GLU A 66 0.46 -6.29 9.77
N THR A 67 0.29 -6.77 8.53
CA THR A 67 0.73 -6.06 7.33
C THR A 67 -0.31 -5.07 6.81
N PHE A 68 -1.50 -5.03 7.43
CA PHE A 68 -2.58 -4.13 7.03
C PHE A 68 -2.66 -2.91 7.95
N ALA A 69 -2.91 -1.76 7.35
CA ALA A 69 -3.32 -0.55 8.04
C ALA A 69 -4.61 -0.03 7.42
N VAL A 70 -5.46 0.55 8.26
CA VAL A 70 -6.78 1.07 7.86
C VAL A 70 -6.86 2.58 8.03
N ALA A 71 -7.51 3.25 7.09
CA ALA A 71 -7.90 4.64 7.23
C ALA A 71 -9.32 4.70 7.80
N ARG A 72 -9.43 5.27 9.00
CA ARG A 72 -10.68 5.36 9.75
C ARG A 72 -11.21 6.78 9.77
N ALA A 73 -12.45 6.92 9.38
CA ALA A 73 -13.18 8.19 9.47
C ALA A 73 -13.46 8.58 10.94
N PRO A 74 -13.78 9.84 11.24
CA PRO A 74 -14.19 10.26 12.59
C PRO A 74 -15.43 9.53 13.13
N SER A 75 -16.27 8.97 12.27
CA SER A 75 -17.39 8.10 12.64
C SER A 75 -16.96 6.75 13.21
N GLY A 76 -15.70 6.37 13.04
CA GLY A 76 -15.17 5.05 13.37
C GLY A 76 -15.19 4.05 12.22
N GLU A 77 -15.77 4.39 11.08
CA GLU A 77 -15.86 3.52 9.91
C GLU A 77 -14.50 3.40 9.20
N VAL A 78 -14.21 2.21 8.68
CA VAL A 78 -13.04 1.95 7.83
C VAL A 78 -13.39 2.30 6.39
N ASP A 79 -12.74 3.32 5.85
CA ASP A 79 -12.97 3.82 4.50
C ASP A 79 -11.88 3.43 3.50
N ALA A 80 -10.75 2.96 3.97
CA ALA A 80 -9.69 2.39 3.12
C ALA A 80 -8.78 1.48 3.93
N PHE A 81 -8.02 0.65 3.22
CA PHE A 81 -6.88 -0.04 3.79
C PHE A 81 -5.68 -0.02 2.83
N VAL A 82 -4.50 -0.26 3.38
CA VAL A 82 -3.28 -0.57 2.64
C VAL A 82 -2.64 -1.81 3.23
N GLN A 83 -2.11 -2.68 2.37
CA GLN A 83 -1.32 -3.85 2.74
C GLN A 83 0.13 -3.61 2.34
N VAL A 84 1.02 -3.57 3.34
CA VAL A 84 2.47 -3.36 3.16
C VAL A 84 3.25 -4.37 3.99
N ALA A 85 4.12 -5.12 3.34
CA ALA A 85 4.88 -6.17 3.98
C ALA A 85 6.39 -6.04 3.75
N GLN A 86 7.17 -6.42 4.75
CA GLN A 86 8.60 -6.74 4.57
C GLN A 86 8.68 -8.17 4.04
N ILE A 87 9.24 -8.36 2.84
CA ILE A 87 9.22 -9.67 2.16
C ILE A 87 9.91 -10.76 3.00
N ASP A 88 10.95 -10.43 3.73
CA ASP A 88 11.69 -11.36 4.58
C ASP A 88 10.94 -11.83 5.83
N ARG A 89 9.79 -11.23 6.14
CA ARG A 89 8.95 -11.59 7.30
C ARG A 89 7.69 -12.37 6.95
N ILE A 90 7.48 -12.61 5.68
CA ILE A 90 6.26 -13.26 5.18
C ILE A 90 6.50 -14.74 4.98
N ASP A 91 5.46 -15.55 5.22
CA ASP A 91 5.44 -16.96 4.91
C ASP A 91 5.92 -17.20 3.46
N PRO A 92 7.01 -17.96 3.27
CA PRO A 92 7.55 -18.23 1.93
C PRO A 92 6.54 -18.87 0.98
N GLN A 93 5.61 -19.69 1.51
CA GLN A 93 4.59 -20.32 0.67
C GLN A 93 3.59 -19.31 0.17
N LEU A 94 3.14 -18.37 1.01
CA LEU A 94 2.25 -17.29 0.58
C LEU A 94 2.89 -16.41 -0.49
N LEU A 95 4.21 -16.13 -0.35
CA LEU A 95 4.97 -15.37 -1.36
C LEU A 95 5.08 -16.09 -2.71
N LEU A 96 5.06 -17.42 -2.72
CA LEU A 96 5.10 -18.21 -3.95
C LEU A 96 3.72 -18.37 -4.57
N ASP A 97 2.68 -18.51 -3.75
CA ASP A 97 1.31 -18.69 -4.19
C ASP A 97 0.71 -17.41 -4.81
N ASP A 98 1.23 -16.25 -4.41
CA ASP A 98 0.79 -14.96 -4.95
C ASP A 98 1.64 -14.54 -6.16
N PRO A 99 1.05 -14.46 -7.37
CA PRO A 99 1.79 -14.12 -8.58
C PRO A 99 2.56 -12.81 -8.51
N VAL A 100 2.03 -11.82 -7.78
CA VAL A 100 2.67 -10.51 -7.62
C VAL A 100 3.95 -10.64 -6.81
N THR A 101 3.91 -11.32 -5.68
CA THR A 101 5.10 -11.50 -4.85
C THR A 101 6.08 -12.49 -5.46
N ALA A 102 5.60 -13.49 -6.19
CA ALA A 102 6.44 -14.39 -6.98
C ALA A 102 7.24 -13.61 -8.05
N ALA A 103 6.60 -12.68 -8.78
CA ALA A 103 7.29 -11.81 -9.74
C ALA A 103 8.33 -10.91 -9.05
N CYS A 104 8.02 -10.35 -7.88
CA CYS A 104 8.98 -9.58 -7.09
C CYS A 104 10.20 -10.43 -6.69
N ARG A 105 10.00 -11.69 -6.30
CA ARG A 105 11.08 -12.61 -5.98
C ARG A 105 11.95 -12.91 -7.19
N MET A 106 11.35 -13.23 -8.33
CA MET A 106 12.09 -13.44 -9.59
C MET A 106 12.98 -12.23 -9.93
N HIS A 107 12.46 -11.02 -9.76
CA HIS A 107 13.24 -9.81 -9.97
C HIS A 107 14.38 -9.67 -8.93
N MET A 108 14.15 -10.01 -7.67
CA MET A 108 15.21 -9.99 -6.64
C MET A 108 16.29 -11.04 -6.89
N ASP A 109 15.93 -12.20 -7.44
CA ASP A 109 16.91 -13.24 -7.81
C ASP A 109 17.77 -12.78 -9.00
N ALA A 110 17.18 -12.07 -9.95
CA ALA A 110 17.91 -11.51 -11.11
C ALA A 110 18.76 -10.28 -10.73
N VAL A 111 18.28 -9.47 -9.79
CA VAL A 111 18.95 -8.25 -9.32
C VAL A 111 18.92 -8.26 -7.79
N PRO A 112 19.85 -8.96 -7.14
CA PRO A 112 19.84 -9.11 -5.69
C PRO A 112 19.95 -7.77 -4.96
N PRO A 113 19.19 -7.55 -3.88
CA PRO A 113 19.41 -6.42 -2.99
C PRO A 113 20.74 -6.56 -2.25
N THR A 114 21.31 -5.46 -1.81
CA THR A 114 22.53 -5.47 -0.97
C THR A 114 22.32 -6.33 0.27
N THR A 115 23.33 -7.08 0.68
CA THR A 115 23.27 -7.94 1.87
C THR A 115 22.81 -7.15 3.11
N GLY A 116 21.80 -7.68 3.80
CA GLY A 116 21.17 -7.03 4.96
C GLY A 116 20.22 -5.88 4.64
N ALA A 117 20.01 -5.60 3.36
CA ALA A 117 19.01 -4.63 2.94
C ALA A 117 17.60 -5.20 3.09
N GLN A 118 16.65 -4.32 3.35
CA GLN A 118 15.24 -4.66 3.47
C GLN A 118 14.48 -4.32 2.21
N VAL A 119 13.47 -5.13 1.91
CA VAL A 119 12.61 -4.97 0.76
C VAL A 119 11.17 -4.92 1.23
N LEU A 120 10.45 -3.87 0.82
CA LEU A 120 9.01 -3.73 1.04
C LEU A 120 8.25 -4.10 -0.22
N ILE A 121 7.06 -4.62 -0.02
CA ILE A 121 6.02 -4.70 -1.02
C ILE A 121 4.74 -4.01 -0.51
N MET A 122 4.23 -3.05 -1.26
CA MET A 122 2.88 -2.53 -1.14
C MET A 122 2.01 -3.33 -2.11
N ARG A 123 1.43 -4.42 -1.59
CA ARG A 123 0.72 -5.41 -2.41
C ARG A 123 -0.61 -4.87 -2.91
N ARG A 124 -1.33 -4.13 -2.05
CA ARG A 124 -2.61 -3.54 -2.41
C ARG A 124 -2.98 -2.37 -1.50
N TRP A 125 -3.75 -1.45 -2.05
CA TRP A 125 -4.52 -0.45 -1.32
C TRP A 125 -5.89 -0.33 -1.97
N LEU A 126 -6.92 -0.17 -1.16
CA LEU A 126 -8.30 0.00 -1.64
C LEU A 126 -9.06 0.97 -0.74
N GLY A 127 -9.72 1.94 -1.36
CA GLY A 127 -10.73 2.76 -0.73
C GLY A 127 -12.11 2.13 -0.90
N ARG A 128 -12.96 2.19 0.12
CA ARG A 128 -14.31 1.62 0.12
C ARG A 128 -15.12 2.08 -1.11
N GLN A 129 -15.09 3.36 -1.44
CA GLN A 129 -15.86 3.90 -2.55
C GLN A 129 -15.08 4.04 -3.85
N THR A 130 -13.77 4.04 -3.79
CA THR A 130 -12.91 4.45 -4.92
C THR A 130 -11.99 3.36 -5.43
N GLY A 131 -11.98 2.20 -4.75
CA GLY A 131 -11.05 1.13 -5.09
C GLY A 131 -9.60 1.64 -5.03
N GLU A 132 -8.84 1.40 -6.09
CA GLU A 132 -7.44 1.82 -6.20
C GLU A 132 -7.26 3.33 -6.46
N MET A 133 -8.34 4.04 -6.82
CA MET A 133 -8.24 5.44 -7.18
C MET A 133 -7.96 6.34 -5.98
N MET A 134 -7.21 7.42 -6.23
CA MET A 134 -6.80 8.35 -5.19
C MET A 134 -8.01 9.07 -4.57
N SER A 135 -8.10 9.01 -3.26
CA SER A 135 -9.13 9.65 -2.44
C SER A 135 -8.53 10.00 -1.07
N PRO A 136 -9.17 10.85 -0.25
CA PRO A 136 -8.60 11.22 1.06
C PRO A 136 -8.24 10.03 1.96
N PRO A 137 -9.07 8.98 2.13
CA PRO A 137 -8.67 7.83 2.94
C PRO A 137 -7.51 7.03 2.32
N VAL A 138 -7.49 6.85 0.99
CA VAL A 138 -6.38 6.20 0.28
C VAL A 138 -5.09 7.01 0.42
N ALA A 139 -5.17 8.34 0.30
CA ALA A 139 -4.02 9.23 0.50
C ALA A 139 -3.47 9.16 1.93
N GLY A 140 -4.35 9.04 2.93
CA GLY A 140 -3.94 8.78 4.31
C GLY A 140 -3.12 7.49 4.44
N CYS A 141 -3.59 6.40 3.85
CA CYS A 141 -2.86 5.13 3.80
C CYS A 141 -1.47 5.29 3.13
N TRP A 142 -1.37 6.02 2.04
CA TRP A 142 -0.09 6.27 1.37
C TRP A 142 0.89 7.09 2.21
N LEU A 143 0.38 8.05 2.97
CA LEU A 143 1.22 8.80 3.91
C LEU A 143 1.75 7.90 5.03
N ASP A 144 0.97 6.92 5.50
CA ASP A 144 1.46 5.95 6.48
C ASP A 144 2.53 5.01 5.89
N VAL A 145 2.42 4.61 4.63
CA VAL A 145 3.50 3.88 3.93
C VAL A 145 4.81 4.66 3.96
N LYS A 146 4.77 5.99 3.83
CA LYS A 146 5.98 6.83 3.97
C LYS A 146 6.57 6.77 5.38
N ARG A 147 5.75 6.66 6.42
CA ARG A 147 6.21 6.44 7.80
C ARG A 147 6.96 5.10 7.92
N VAL A 148 6.38 4.01 7.38
CA VAL A 148 7.04 2.69 7.35
C VAL A 148 8.36 2.75 6.58
N TYR A 149 8.36 3.38 5.40
CA TYR A 149 9.54 3.61 4.59
C TYR A 149 10.65 4.33 5.37
N LEU A 150 10.32 5.40 6.08
CA LEU A 150 11.29 6.18 6.87
C LEU A 150 11.84 5.39 8.06
N ALA A 151 11.00 4.58 8.71
CA ALA A 151 11.41 3.76 9.85
C ALA A 151 12.44 2.67 9.46
N LEU A 152 12.43 2.21 8.21
CA LEU A 152 13.36 1.19 7.72
C LEU A 152 14.68 1.75 7.18
N ARG A 153 14.80 3.08 7.01
CA ARG A 153 16.08 3.67 6.58
C ARG A 153 17.15 3.48 7.66
N PRO A 154 18.42 3.31 7.26
CA PRO A 154 18.96 3.31 5.90
C PRO A 154 18.94 1.92 5.20
N ARG A 155 18.36 0.91 5.80
CA ARG A 155 18.40 -0.48 5.30
C ARG A 155 17.40 -0.77 4.15
N LEU A 156 16.39 0.07 3.96
CA LEU A 156 15.44 -0.11 2.86
C LEU A 156 16.13 0.14 1.52
N SER A 157 16.23 -0.89 0.70
CA SER A 157 16.84 -0.81 -0.64
C SER A 157 15.79 -0.72 -1.75
N ARG A 158 14.60 -1.27 -1.52
CA ARG A 158 13.61 -1.42 -2.57
C ARG A 158 12.18 -1.41 -2.02
N LEU A 159 11.28 -0.77 -2.76
CA LEU A 159 9.83 -0.86 -2.57
C LEU A 159 9.20 -1.31 -3.88
N TYR A 160 8.52 -2.45 -3.85
CA TYR A 160 7.64 -2.89 -4.92
C TYR A 160 6.23 -2.40 -4.66
N THR A 161 5.51 -2.10 -5.72
CA THR A 161 4.09 -1.78 -5.64
C THR A 161 3.35 -2.46 -6.79
N ALA A 162 2.22 -3.09 -6.47
CA ALA A 162 1.33 -3.67 -7.46
C ALA A 162 0.14 -2.74 -7.68
N MET A 163 -0.19 -2.49 -8.93
CA MET A 163 -1.34 -1.67 -9.29
C MET A 163 -2.02 -2.27 -10.52
N ARG A 164 -3.34 -2.23 -10.55
CA ARG A 164 -4.14 -2.73 -11.65
C ARG A 164 -4.20 -1.71 -12.80
N GLU A 165 -4.45 -0.46 -12.43
CA GLU A 165 -4.61 0.65 -13.37
C GLU A 165 -3.26 1.35 -13.64
N LEU A 166 -2.31 0.58 -14.19
CA LEU A 166 -0.93 1.03 -14.36
C LEU A 166 -0.82 2.34 -15.16
N GLU A 167 -1.61 2.50 -16.22
CA GLU A 167 -1.57 3.73 -17.04
C GLU A 167 -2.12 4.94 -16.30
N ALA A 168 -3.22 4.76 -15.56
CA ALA A 168 -3.81 5.82 -14.76
C ALA A 168 -2.91 6.23 -13.58
N GLN A 169 -2.18 5.28 -13.01
CA GLN A 169 -1.31 5.51 -11.84
C GLN A 169 0.11 5.95 -12.22
N SER A 170 0.59 5.61 -13.42
CA SER A 170 1.95 5.95 -13.88
C SER A 170 2.31 7.43 -13.75
N PRO A 171 1.44 8.40 -14.07
CA PRO A 171 1.73 9.82 -13.89
C PRO A 171 2.01 10.22 -12.44
N ILE A 172 1.56 9.43 -11.48
CA ILE A 172 1.79 9.65 -10.05
C ILE A 172 3.10 8.98 -9.61
N PHE A 173 3.33 7.74 -10.03
CA PHE A 173 4.45 6.93 -9.53
C PHE A 173 5.79 7.19 -10.24
N LEU A 174 5.79 7.41 -11.55
CA LEU A 174 7.04 7.63 -12.30
C LEU A 174 7.83 8.86 -11.79
N PRO A 175 7.20 10.02 -11.49
CA PRO A 175 7.94 11.16 -10.91
C PRO A 175 8.48 10.91 -9.50
N LEU A 176 7.97 9.90 -8.78
CA LEU A 176 8.49 9.45 -7.49
C LEU A 176 9.69 8.49 -7.62
N GLY A 177 10.12 8.21 -8.85
CA GLY A 177 11.29 7.35 -9.13
C GLY A 177 10.95 5.86 -9.25
N PHE A 178 9.67 5.50 -9.35
CA PHE A 178 9.29 4.12 -9.67
C PHE A 178 9.59 3.82 -11.14
N THR A 179 10.01 2.60 -11.40
CA THR A 179 10.23 2.04 -12.74
C THR A 179 9.28 0.87 -12.96
N ARG A 180 8.96 0.60 -14.24
CA ARG A 180 8.15 -0.56 -14.63
C ARG A 180 9.01 -1.80 -14.69
#